data_f83d3d2cc00a575bb493f3fd3bac26bd
#
_entry.id   f83d3d2cc00a575bb493f3fd3bac26bd
#
_cell.length_a   1.000
_cell.length_b   1.000
_cell.length_c   1.000
_cell.angle_alpha   90.00
_cell.angle_beta   90.00
_cell.angle_gamma   90.00
#
_symmetry.space_group_name_H-M   'P 1'
#
loop_
_entity.id
_entity.type
_entity.pdbx_description
1 polymer ?
#
loop_
_entity_poly.entity_id
_entity_poly.type
_entity_poly.pdbx_seq_one_letter_code
_entity_poly.pdbx_strand_id
1 'polypeptide(L)'
;MLRVSVLRREGTPEWLLRRRVRAVGRKLARAGVRRVIWPESFPYGEILGEEGVFPVETLALWQGLAAKLAWRALEARGIPAGEERVAVCADHLTAAVRQTVETLLRRCRRVSLDAPDPEGAFARQLWRSLGAALLTGEAGADVRLLFSRRPERPGDIPLYPGARGPDVPLRLPKKWEERIPTGVRRDQLIAALLAAGRLPAAEIAFDSA
;
A
#
# COMPACT_ATOMS: atom_id res chain seq x y z
N MET A 1 -14.66 9.04 -14.40
CA MET A 1 -14.14 7.66 -14.44
C MET A 1 -14.85 6.92 -15.56
N LEU A 2 -14.12 6.31 -16.48
CA LEU A 2 -14.71 5.51 -17.56
C LEU A 2 -14.93 4.08 -17.05
N ARG A 3 -16.14 3.56 -17.15
CA ARG A 3 -16.48 2.17 -16.81
C ARG A 3 -16.63 1.36 -18.10
N VAL A 4 -15.93 0.25 -18.18
CA VAL A 4 -16.07 -0.72 -19.29
C VAL A 4 -16.62 -2.02 -18.71
N SER A 5 -17.69 -2.54 -19.31
CA SER A 5 -18.32 -3.78 -18.87
C SER A 5 -18.14 -4.86 -19.92
N VAL A 6 -17.80 -6.07 -19.49
CA VAL A 6 -17.82 -7.27 -20.31
C VAL A 6 -19.07 -8.06 -19.97
N LEU A 7 -19.97 -8.19 -20.95
CA LEU A 7 -21.24 -8.88 -20.73
C LEU A 7 -20.97 -10.38 -20.59
N ARG A 8 -21.35 -10.94 -19.44
CA ARG A 8 -21.40 -12.37 -19.18
C ARG A 8 -22.86 -12.78 -19.09
N ARG A 9 -23.32 -13.67 -19.96
CA ARG A 9 -24.62 -14.32 -19.86
C ARG A 9 -24.42 -15.72 -19.27
N GLU A 10 -25.42 -16.25 -18.61
CA GLU A 10 -25.43 -17.62 -18.15
C GLU A 10 -25.18 -18.56 -19.35
N GLY A 11 -24.31 -19.56 -19.19
CA GLY A 11 -23.92 -20.45 -20.27
C GLY A 11 -22.90 -19.88 -21.29
N THR A 12 -22.38 -18.64 -21.10
CA THR A 12 -21.35 -18.11 -22.00
C THR A 12 -20.06 -18.94 -21.89
N PRO A 13 -19.57 -19.58 -23.00
CA PRO A 13 -18.34 -20.35 -22.96
C PRO A 13 -17.12 -19.52 -22.57
N GLU A 14 -16.21 -20.10 -21.82
CA GLU A 14 -15.01 -19.44 -21.30
C GLU A 14 -14.14 -18.81 -22.42
N TRP A 15 -13.94 -19.55 -23.52
CA TRP A 15 -13.15 -19.02 -24.65
C TRP A 15 -13.72 -17.74 -25.24
N LEU A 16 -15.06 -17.60 -25.23
CA LEU A 16 -15.74 -16.41 -25.73
C LEU A 16 -15.56 -15.23 -24.77
N LEU A 17 -15.58 -15.48 -23.45
CA LEU A 17 -15.27 -14.48 -22.43
C LEU A 17 -13.83 -13.98 -22.59
N ARG A 18 -12.87 -14.89 -22.69
CA ARG A 18 -11.46 -14.56 -22.92
C ARG A 18 -11.27 -13.70 -24.19
N ARG A 19 -11.94 -14.06 -25.29
CA ARG A 19 -11.91 -13.28 -26.52
C ARG A 19 -12.50 -11.87 -26.33
N ARG A 20 -13.61 -11.73 -25.61
CA ARG A 20 -14.22 -10.42 -25.30
C ARG A 20 -13.30 -9.57 -24.42
N VAL A 21 -12.70 -10.14 -23.40
CA VAL A 21 -11.74 -9.46 -22.52
C VAL A 21 -10.54 -8.96 -23.33
N ARG A 22 -9.98 -9.79 -24.21
CA ARG A 22 -8.89 -9.39 -25.11
C ARG A 22 -9.29 -8.24 -26.02
N ALA A 23 -10.49 -8.26 -26.59
CA ALA A 23 -10.98 -7.16 -27.41
C ALA A 23 -11.14 -5.85 -26.63
N VAL A 24 -11.59 -5.93 -25.38
CA VAL A 24 -11.65 -4.79 -24.46
C VAL A 24 -10.26 -4.27 -24.13
N GLY A 25 -9.31 -5.17 -23.83
CA GLY A 25 -7.90 -4.81 -23.56
C GLY A 25 -7.30 -4.00 -24.71
N ARG A 26 -7.45 -4.49 -25.95
CA ARG A 26 -7.00 -3.76 -27.16
C ARG A 26 -7.65 -2.40 -27.31
N LYS A 27 -8.95 -2.29 -27.04
CA LYS A 27 -9.67 -1.01 -27.10
C LYS A 27 -9.14 -0.02 -26.06
N LEU A 28 -8.92 -0.48 -24.83
CA LEU A 28 -8.34 0.34 -23.76
C LEU A 28 -6.92 0.79 -24.10
N ALA A 29 -6.08 -0.14 -24.58
CA ALA A 29 -4.70 0.16 -24.97
C ALA A 29 -4.62 1.19 -26.10
N ARG A 30 -5.49 1.07 -27.12
CA ARG A 30 -5.61 2.05 -28.23
C ARG A 30 -6.08 3.42 -27.74
N ALA A 31 -6.91 3.46 -26.70
CA ALA A 31 -7.34 4.70 -26.06
C ALA A 31 -6.30 5.27 -25.09
N GLY A 32 -5.09 4.70 -25.01
CA GLY A 32 -4.02 5.14 -24.13
C GLY A 32 -4.20 4.74 -22.65
N VAL A 33 -5.22 3.92 -22.33
CA VAL A 33 -5.47 3.48 -20.95
C VAL A 33 -4.53 2.31 -20.63
N ARG A 34 -3.61 2.53 -19.70
CA ARG A 34 -2.63 1.52 -19.27
C ARG A 34 -2.90 0.97 -17.87
N ARG A 35 -3.69 1.67 -17.05
CA ARG A 35 -4.01 1.27 -15.67
C ARG A 35 -5.52 1.26 -15.48
N VAL A 36 -6.02 0.20 -14.88
CA VAL A 36 -7.45 -0.02 -14.63
C VAL A 36 -7.66 -0.54 -13.22
N ILE A 37 -8.83 -0.24 -12.66
CA ILE A 37 -9.26 -0.82 -11.39
C ILE A 37 -10.04 -2.09 -11.73
N TRP A 38 -9.61 -3.22 -11.19
CA TRP A 38 -10.25 -4.49 -11.44
C TRP A 38 -11.45 -4.73 -10.51
N PRO A 39 -12.42 -5.53 -10.94
CA PRO A 39 -13.40 -6.11 -10.03
C PRO A 39 -12.71 -6.96 -8.95
N GLU A 40 -13.35 -7.17 -7.81
CA GLU A 40 -12.80 -7.96 -6.70
C GLU A 40 -12.40 -9.38 -7.13
N SER A 41 -13.22 -10.01 -7.96
CA SER A 41 -12.95 -11.35 -8.50
C SER A 41 -12.77 -11.28 -10.01
N PHE A 42 -11.61 -10.80 -10.47
CA PHE A 42 -11.32 -10.69 -11.90
C PHE A 42 -10.26 -11.72 -12.34
N PRO A 43 -10.67 -12.84 -12.99
CA PRO A 43 -9.75 -13.92 -13.33
C PRO A 43 -8.96 -13.70 -14.63
N TYR A 44 -9.23 -12.60 -15.36
CA TYR A 44 -8.64 -12.38 -16.69
C TYR A 44 -7.52 -11.33 -16.71
N GLY A 45 -6.86 -11.11 -15.60
CA GLY A 45 -5.81 -10.12 -15.48
C GLY A 45 -4.65 -10.34 -16.43
N GLU A 46 -4.22 -11.57 -16.63
CA GLU A 46 -3.15 -11.95 -17.56
C GLU A 46 -3.50 -11.55 -19.01
N ILE A 47 -4.75 -11.78 -19.44
CA ILE A 47 -5.21 -11.43 -20.78
C ILE A 47 -5.15 -9.91 -21.02
N LEU A 48 -5.50 -9.11 -20.01
CA LEU A 48 -5.36 -7.66 -20.11
C LEU A 48 -3.89 -7.23 -20.10
N GLY A 49 -3.05 -7.93 -19.32
CA GLY A 49 -1.61 -7.71 -19.28
C GLY A 49 -0.93 -7.95 -20.63
N GLU A 50 -1.33 -9.01 -21.36
CA GLU A 50 -0.88 -9.28 -22.75
C GLU A 50 -1.18 -8.09 -23.70
N GLU A 51 -2.25 -7.36 -23.47
CA GLU A 51 -2.65 -6.18 -24.24
C GLU A 51 -2.08 -4.86 -23.66
N GLY A 52 -1.20 -4.93 -22.66
CA GLY A 52 -0.54 -3.79 -22.04
C GLY A 52 -1.43 -2.97 -21.10
N VAL A 53 -2.47 -3.59 -20.55
CA VAL A 53 -3.39 -2.99 -19.56
C VAL A 53 -3.24 -3.71 -18.23
N PHE A 54 -2.79 -2.99 -17.22
CA PHE A 54 -2.43 -3.53 -15.91
C PHE A 54 -3.34 -2.97 -14.81
N PRO A 55 -3.41 -3.63 -13.64
CA PRO A 55 -4.11 -3.05 -12.50
C PRO A 55 -3.42 -1.78 -11.99
N VAL A 56 -4.18 -0.94 -11.31
CA VAL A 56 -3.60 0.14 -10.52
C VAL A 56 -2.73 -0.46 -9.43
N GLU A 57 -1.50 0.02 -9.31
CA GLU A 57 -0.56 -0.40 -8.28
C GLU A 57 -0.94 0.16 -6.92
N THR A 58 -0.90 -0.67 -5.89
CA THR A 58 -1.28 -0.28 -4.53
C THR A 58 -0.08 -0.04 -3.61
N LEU A 59 1.14 -0.29 -4.09
CA LEU A 59 2.35 -0.16 -3.27
C LEU A 59 2.50 1.25 -2.66
N ALA A 60 2.34 2.30 -3.46
CA ALA A 60 2.45 3.67 -2.97
C ALA A 60 1.39 4.01 -1.91
N LEU A 61 0.19 3.44 -2.01
CA LEU A 61 -0.85 3.55 -0.99
C LEU A 61 -0.36 2.94 0.33
N TRP A 62 0.11 1.69 0.29
CA TRP A 62 0.55 0.99 1.49
C TRP A 62 1.78 1.63 2.13
N GLN A 63 2.73 2.09 1.31
CA GLN A 63 3.88 2.87 1.79
C GLN A 63 3.45 4.19 2.43
N GLY A 64 2.47 4.88 1.87
CA GLY A 64 1.91 6.11 2.45
C GLY A 64 1.16 5.88 3.77
N LEU A 65 0.69 4.67 4.01
CA LEU A 65 -0.01 4.26 5.24
C LEU A 65 0.89 3.48 6.21
N ALA A 66 2.18 3.35 5.93
CA ALA A 66 3.11 2.48 6.66
C ALA A 66 3.12 2.73 8.18
N ALA A 67 3.17 4.00 8.60
CA ALA A 67 3.14 4.35 10.02
C ALA A 67 1.81 3.94 10.68
N LYS A 68 0.69 4.13 10.00
CA LYS A 68 -0.64 3.71 10.50
C LYS A 68 -0.75 2.19 10.60
N LEU A 69 -0.16 1.45 9.65
CA LEU A 69 -0.08 -0.02 9.70
C LEU A 69 0.72 -0.49 10.91
N ALA A 70 1.87 0.15 11.18
CA ALA A 70 2.67 -0.16 12.37
C ALA A 70 1.88 0.06 13.66
N TRP A 71 1.20 1.20 13.80
CA TRP A 71 0.39 1.49 14.99
C TRP A 71 -0.72 0.48 15.18
N ARG A 72 -1.45 0.12 14.12
CA ARG A 72 -2.47 -0.93 14.18
C ARG A 72 -1.90 -2.27 14.62
N ALA A 73 -0.73 -2.66 14.09
CA ALA A 73 -0.08 -3.91 14.47
C ALA A 73 0.36 -3.93 15.94
N LEU A 74 0.84 -2.79 16.45
CA LEU A 74 1.21 -2.62 17.87
C LEU A 74 -0.02 -2.70 18.78
N GLU A 75 -1.11 -2.01 18.41
CA GLU A 75 -2.39 -2.06 19.14
C GLU A 75 -2.96 -3.48 19.19
N ALA A 76 -2.95 -4.19 18.05
CA ALA A 76 -3.41 -5.58 17.98
C ALA A 76 -2.57 -6.55 18.87
N ARG A 77 -1.33 -6.20 19.18
CA ARG A 77 -0.44 -6.96 20.09
C ARG A 77 -0.55 -6.51 21.53
N GLY A 78 -1.34 -5.50 21.84
CA GLY A 78 -1.48 -4.96 23.19
C GLY A 78 -0.21 -4.29 23.73
N ILE A 79 0.66 -3.76 22.84
CA ILE A 79 1.90 -3.12 23.27
C ILE A 79 1.57 -1.72 23.80
N PRO A 80 1.96 -1.42 25.06
CA PRO A 80 1.63 -0.14 25.68
C PRO A 80 2.31 1.04 24.98
N ALA A 81 1.65 2.19 25.00
CA ALA A 81 2.21 3.43 24.49
C ALA A 81 3.52 3.81 25.23
N GLY A 82 4.55 4.11 24.46
CA GLY A 82 5.88 4.44 24.96
C GLY A 82 6.84 3.25 25.11
N GLU A 83 6.35 2.01 24.95
CA GLU A 83 7.18 0.80 24.95
C GLU A 83 7.43 0.26 23.52
N GLU A 84 6.70 0.80 22.55
CA GLU A 84 6.71 0.35 21.16
C GLU A 84 8.11 0.44 20.54
N ARG A 85 8.47 -0.62 19.81
CA ARG A 85 9.70 -0.70 19.02
C ARG A 85 9.36 -0.99 17.57
N VAL A 86 9.57 -0.04 16.70
CA VAL A 86 9.30 -0.18 15.26
C VAL A 86 10.60 -0.11 14.49
N ALA A 87 10.87 -1.11 13.67
CA ALA A 87 11.98 -1.07 12.72
C ALA A 87 11.49 -0.78 11.30
N VAL A 88 12.19 0.12 10.62
CA VAL A 88 12.00 0.40 9.19
C VAL A 88 13.21 -0.16 8.44
N CYS A 89 12.99 -1.16 7.60
CA CYS A 89 14.03 -1.87 6.86
C CYS A 89 13.98 -1.47 5.38
N ALA A 90 15.06 -0.88 4.87
CA ALA A 90 15.14 -0.38 3.51
C ALA A 90 16.56 -0.44 2.96
N ASP A 91 16.70 -0.72 1.64
CA ASP A 91 17.99 -0.63 0.95
C ASP A 91 18.32 0.80 0.52
N HIS A 92 17.31 1.66 0.45
CA HIS A 92 17.46 3.06 0.06
C HIS A 92 16.52 3.97 0.86
N LEU A 93 17.00 5.17 1.21
CA LEU A 93 16.23 6.20 1.89
C LEU A 93 15.30 6.95 0.91
N THR A 94 14.26 6.28 0.43
CA THR A 94 13.23 6.90 -0.41
C THR A 94 12.41 7.93 0.36
N ALA A 95 11.66 8.79 -0.35
CA ALA A 95 10.75 9.74 0.28
C ALA A 95 9.72 9.04 1.20
N ALA A 96 9.19 7.89 0.79
CA ALA A 96 8.25 7.10 1.59
C ALA A 96 8.89 6.59 2.90
N VAL A 97 10.14 6.09 2.85
CA VAL A 97 10.90 5.67 4.04
C VAL A 97 11.10 6.83 5.00
N ARG A 98 11.61 7.97 4.49
CA ARG A 98 11.83 9.18 5.31
C ARG A 98 10.54 9.66 5.98
N GLN A 99 9.47 9.80 5.22
CA GLN A 99 8.16 10.23 5.74
C GLN A 99 7.62 9.24 6.79
N THR A 100 7.81 7.95 6.59
CA THR A 100 7.38 6.91 7.55
C THR A 100 8.15 7.06 8.86
N VAL A 101 9.48 7.15 8.80
CA VAL A 101 10.33 7.32 9.99
C VAL A 101 9.97 8.62 10.75
N GLU A 102 9.85 9.74 10.05
CA GLU A 102 9.44 11.02 10.66
C GLU A 102 8.07 10.93 11.34
N THR A 103 7.13 10.24 10.70
CA THR A 103 5.76 10.08 11.24
C THR A 103 5.76 9.17 12.47
N LEU A 104 6.54 8.09 12.46
CA LEU A 104 6.68 7.18 13.59
C LEU A 104 7.35 7.88 14.80
N LEU A 105 8.43 8.63 14.60
CA LEU A 105 9.14 9.34 15.66
C LEU A 105 8.29 10.39 16.41
N ARG A 106 7.22 10.87 15.81
CA ARG A 106 6.26 11.78 16.49
C ARG A 106 5.42 11.09 17.56
N ARG A 107 5.29 9.77 17.51
CA ARG A 107 4.44 9.00 18.42
C ARG A 107 5.19 7.89 19.15
N CYS A 108 6.11 7.22 18.47
CA CYS A 108 6.88 6.10 19.05
C CYS A 108 8.23 6.58 19.55
N ARG A 109 8.61 6.17 20.76
CA ARG A 109 9.92 6.53 21.35
C ARG A 109 11.08 5.74 20.78
N ARG A 110 10.85 4.53 20.29
CA ARG A 110 11.88 3.62 19.80
C ARG A 110 11.63 3.26 18.36
N VAL A 111 12.17 4.06 17.47
CA VAL A 111 12.16 3.81 16.03
C VAL A 111 13.59 3.50 15.60
N SER A 112 13.78 2.38 14.93
CA SER A 112 15.06 2.00 14.34
C SER A 112 15.00 2.00 12.82
N LEU A 113 16.13 2.27 12.20
CA LEU A 113 16.32 2.23 10.76
C LEU A 113 17.42 1.22 10.41
N ASP A 114 17.05 0.21 9.65
CA ASP A 114 17.97 -0.73 9.02
C ASP A 114 18.10 -0.34 7.54
N ALA A 115 19.06 0.52 7.26
CA ALA A 115 19.36 1.02 5.92
C ALA A 115 20.86 1.33 5.80
N PRO A 116 21.39 1.46 4.58
CA PRO A 116 22.72 2.00 4.37
C PRO A 116 22.84 3.40 4.99
N ASP A 117 23.90 3.66 5.74
CA ASP A 117 24.16 4.93 6.41
C ASP A 117 23.02 5.38 7.36
N PRO A 118 22.61 4.56 8.34
CA PRO A 118 21.50 4.88 9.24
C PRO A 118 21.81 6.09 10.16
N GLU A 119 23.07 6.40 10.39
CA GLU A 119 23.56 7.54 11.20
C GLU A 119 23.90 8.79 10.37
N GLY A 120 23.63 8.75 9.08
CA GLY A 120 23.99 9.76 8.11
C GLY A 120 23.25 11.10 8.22
N ALA A 121 23.21 11.81 7.10
CA ALA A 121 22.60 13.14 7.04
C ALA A 121 21.13 13.16 7.48
N PHE A 122 20.38 12.09 7.19
CA PHE A 122 18.98 11.99 7.57
C PHE A 122 18.79 11.87 9.09
N ALA A 123 19.57 11.03 9.77
CA ALA A 123 19.51 10.90 11.23
C ALA A 123 19.88 12.22 11.92
N ARG A 124 20.92 12.91 11.44
CA ARG A 124 21.30 14.24 11.95
C ARG A 124 20.20 15.29 11.72
N GLN A 125 19.49 15.24 10.59
CA GLN A 125 18.33 16.10 10.32
C GLN A 125 17.21 15.84 11.33
N LEU A 126 16.86 14.58 11.59
CA LEU A 126 15.83 14.18 12.55
C LEU A 126 16.16 14.65 13.96
N TRP A 127 17.40 14.48 14.38
CA TRP A 127 17.86 14.98 15.68
C TRP A 127 17.67 16.50 15.80
N ARG A 128 18.02 17.26 14.78
CA ARG A 128 17.88 18.73 14.78
C ARG A 128 16.43 19.20 14.74
N SER A 129 15.57 18.50 13.98
CA SER A 129 14.19 18.95 13.75
C SER A 129 13.19 18.41 14.76
N LEU A 130 13.41 17.21 15.29
CA LEU A 130 12.49 16.53 16.19
C LEU A 130 13.06 16.26 17.59
N GLY A 131 14.36 16.48 17.78
CA GLY A 131 15.05 16.11 19.02
C GLY A 131 15.07 14.60 19.29
N ALA A 132 14.81 13.78 18.26
CA ALA A 132 14.65 12.35 18.38
C ALA A 132 15.89 11.61 17.85
N ALA A 133 16.40 10.65 18.64
CA ALA A 133 17.46 9.75 18.19
C ALA A 133 16.86 8.59 17.41
N LEU A 134 17.43 8.32 16.24
CA LEU A 134 17.13 7.14 15.45
C LEU A 134 18.04 6.01 15.90
N LEU A 135 17.45 4.85 16.21
CA LEU A 135 18.20 3.64 16.54
C LEU A 135 18.64 2.95 15.24
N THR A 136 19.70 2.13 15.33
CA THR A 136 20.20 1.37 14.17
C THR A 136 19.80 -0.10 14.27
N GLY A 137 19.59 -0.73 13.11
CA GLY A 137 19.26 -2.16 13.01
C GLY A 137 17.80 -2.49 13.32
N GLU A 138 17.49 -3.78 13.35
CA GLU A 138 16.13 -4.30 13.51
C GLU A 138 15.91 -5.14 14.77
N ALA A 139 16.95 -5.29 15.59
CA ALA A 139 16.93 -6.20 16.74
C ALA A 139 15.91 -5.76 17.79
N GLY A 140 15.08 -6.71 18.25
CA GLY A 140 14.09 -6.47 19.29
C GLY A 140 12.91 -5.58 18.87
N ALA A 141 12.70 -5.37 17.56
CA ALA A 141 11.53 -4.66 17.08
C ALA A 141 10.26 -5.51 17.25
N ASP A 142 9.20 -4.86 17.72
CA ASP A 142 7.88 -5.46 17.84
C ASP A 142 7.19 -5.54 16.47
N VAL A 143 7.42 -4.54 15.61
CA VAL A 143 6.91 -4.49 14.24
C VAL A 143 8.04 -4.08 13.30
N ARG A 144 8.18 -4.80 12.19
CA ARG A 144 9.09 -4.43 11.11
C ARG A 144 8.30 -4.01 9.87
N LEU A 145 8.64 -2.86 9.32
CA LEU A 145 8.14 -2.35 8.04
C LEU A 145 9.21 -2.61 6.98
N LEU A 146 8.94 -3.51 6.05
CA LEU A 146 9.92 -3.95 5.05
C LEU A 146 9.71 -3.19 3.74
N PHE A 147 10.47 -2.13 3.51
CA PHE A 147 10.50 -1.39 2.25
C PHE A 147 11.41 -2.04 1.19
N SER A 148 12.23 -2.98 1.61
CA SER A 148 13.05 -3.83 0.75
C SER A 148 12.83 -5.29 1.12
N ARG A 149 13.11 -6.19 0.17
CA ARG A 149 12.96 -7.63 0.40
C ARG A 149 13.95 -8.09 1.47
N ARG A 150 13.42 -8.66 2.54
CA ARG A 150 14.14 -9.26 3.66
C ARG A 150 13.52 -10.61 4.00
N PRO A 151 14.21 -11.50 4.74
CA PRO A 151 13.58 -12.66 5.35
C PRO A 151 12.42 -12.22 6.24
N GLU A 152 11.21 -12.63 5.88
CA GLU A 152 9.99 -12.24 6.59
C GLU A 152 9.84 -13.06 7.88
N ARG A 153 9.37 -12.42 8.93
CA ARG A 153 8.99 -13.03 10.21
C ARG A 153 7.49 -12.86 10.43
N PRO A 154 6.85 -13.69 11.23
CA PRO A 154 5.45 -13.49 11.59
C PRO A 154 5.22 -12.07 12.14
N GLY A 155 4.30 -11.36 11.51
CA GLY A 155 3.93 -10.00 11.88
C GLY A 155 4.75 -8.88 11.24
N ASP A 156 5.64 -9.19 10.29
CA ASP A 156 6.25 -8.19 9.42
C ASP A 156 5.22 -7.62 8.45
N ILE A 157 5.45 -6.39 8.03
CA ILE A 157 4.59 -5.68 7.08
C ILE A 157 5.39 -5.43 5.81
N PRO A 158 5.23 -6.25 4.77
CA PRO A 158 5.96 -6.10 3.51
C PRO A 158 5.40 -4.93 2.68
N LEU A 159 6.27 -3.99 2.34
CA LEU A 159 5.97 -2.74 1.62
C LEU A 159 6.93 -2.52 0.44
N TYR A 160 7.40 -3.60 -0.17
CA TYR A 160 8.33 -3.60 -1.32
C TYR A 160 7.64 -4.06 -2.62
N PRO A 161 8.20 -3.76 -3.79
CA PRO A 161 7.63 -4.18 -5.06
C PRO A 161 7.46 -5.70 -5.16
N GLY A 162 6.27 -6.14 -5.58
CA GLY A 162 5.91 -7.56 -5.69
C GLY A 162 5.45 -8.21 -4.38
N ALA A 163 5.51 -7.53 -3.26
CA ALA A 163 4.89 -8.01 -2.03
C ALA A 163 3.36 -8.01 -2.15
N ARG A 164 2.73 -8.99 -1.51
CA ARG A 164 1.29 -8.94 -1.29
C ARG A 164 0.99 -7.82 -0.30
N GLY A 165 0.15 -6.88 -0.72
CA GLY A 165 -0.30 -5.81 0.16
C GLY A 165 -0.98 -6.34 1.43
N PRO A 166 -0.94 -5.58 2.53
CA PRO A 166 -1.60 -5.95 3.77
C PRO A 166 -3.09 -6.23 3.55
N ASP A 167 -3.58 -7.33 4.13
CA ASP A 167 -5.01 -7.67 4.14
C ASP A 167 -5.70 -6.95 5.30
N VAL A 168 -5.86 -5.66 5.14
CA VAL A 168 -6.44 -4.78 6.15
C VAL A 168 -7.55 -3.97 5.52
N PRO A 169 -8.78 -4.01 6.06
CA PRO A 169 -9.89 -3.24 5.53
C PRO A 169 -9.65 -1.74 5.71
N LEU A 170 -9.74 -1.01 4.59
CA LEU A 170 -9.56 0.42 4.54
C LEU A 170 -10.90 1.13 4.73
N ARG A 171 -10.93 2.12 5.63
CA ARG A 171 -12.08 2.97 5.88
C ARG A 171 -11.83 4.38 5.35
N LEU A 172 -12.82 4.93 4.69
CA LEU A 172 -12.81 6.29 4.19
C LEU A 172 -13.86 7.16 4.91
N PRO A 173 -13.73 8.48 4.85
CA PRO A 173 -14.80 9.38 5.26
C PRO A 173 -16.11 9.09 4.51
N LYS A 174 -17.24 9.28 5.19
CA LYS A 174 -18.59 8.98 4.66
C LYS A 174 -18.85 9.56 3.27
N LYS A 175 -18.36 10.78 3.01
CA LYS A 175 -18.44 11.45 1.70
C LYS A 175 -17.85 10.64 0.52
N TRP A 176 -16.85 9.77 0.82
CA TRP A 176 -16.22 8.90 -0.15
C TRP A 176 -16.86 7.51 -0.18
N GLU A 177 -17.23 6.97 1.01
CA GLU A 177 -17.88 5.65 1.11
C GLU A 177 -19.13 5.57 0.25
N GLU A 178 -19.98 6.60 0.29
CA GLU A 178 -21.22 6.68 -0.50
C GLU A 178 -20.99 6.73 -2.02
N ARG A 179 -19.77 7.02 -2.46
CA ARG A 179 -19.41 7.15 -3.87
C ARG A 179 -18.59 5.99 -4.42
N ILE A 180 -18.16 5.09 -3.57
CA ILE A 180 -17.39 3.91 -4.00
C ILE A 180 -18.34 2.94 -4.71
N PRO A 181 -18.04 2.55 -5.96
CA PRO A 181 -18.80 1.51 -6.64
C PRO A 181 -18.61 0.16 -5.92
N THR A 182 -19.66 -0.60 -5.80
CA THR A 182 -19.61 -1.98 -5.31
C THR A 182 -18.91 -2.90 -6.30
N GLY A 183 -18.28 -3.96 -5.81
CA GLY A 183 -17.66 -5.02 -6.63
C GLY A 183 -16.36 -4.62 -7.34
N VAL A 184 -15.72 -3.53 -6.94
CA VAL A 184 -14.37 -3.15 -7.41
C VAL A 184 -13.34 -3.33 -6.32
N ARG A 185 -12.11 -3.61 -6.70
CA ARG A 185 -10.99 -3.69 -5.75
C ARG A 185 -10.77 -2.33 -5.09
N ARG A 186 -11.14 -2.27 -3.82
CA ARG A 186 -11.16 -1.05 -3.01
C ARG A 186 -9.77 -0.45 -2.86
N ASP A 187 -8.77 -1.28 -2.60
CA ASP A 187 -7.36 -0.87 -2.50
C ASP A 187 -6.87 -0.16 -3.76
N GLN A 188 -7.19 -0.69 -4.94
CA GLN A 188 -6.82 -0.08 -6.22
C GLN A 188 -7.53 1.26 -6.47
N LEU A 189 -8.82 1.35 -6.10
CA LEU A 189 -9.57 2.60 -6.22
C LEU A 189 -8.99 3.69 -5.32
N ILE A 190 -8.69 3.34 -4.07
CA ILE A 190 -8.10 4.27 -3.09
C ILE A 190 -6.71 4.70 -3.56
N ALA A 191 -5.88 3.76 -4.05
CA ALA A 191 -4.57 4.08 -4.61
C ALA A 191 -4.67 5.06 -5.80
N ALA A 192 -5.64 4.86 -6.69
CA ALA A 192 -5.88 5.77 -7.81
C ALA A 192 -6.32 7.18 -7.34
N LEU A 193 -7.19 7.27 -6.33
CA LEU A 193 -7.64 8.55 -5.78
C LEU A 193 -6.51 9.29 -5.06
N LEU A 194 -5.67 8.56 -4.32
CA LEU A 194 -4.48 9.09 -3.67
C LEU A 194 -3.49 9.63 -4.70
N ALA A 195 -3.16 8.84 -5.73
CA ALA A 195 -2.26 9.24 -6.80
C ALA A 195 -2.76 10.45 -7.60
N ALA A 196 -4.08 10.59 -7.73
CA ALA A 196 -4.71 11.75 -8.37
C ALA A 196 -4.81 12.98 -7.45
N GLY A 197 -4.30 12.93 -6.21
CA GLY A 197 -4.40 14.01 -5.23
C GLY A 197 -5.84 14.32 -4.77
N ARG A 198 -6.78 13.41 -5.00
CA ARG A 198 -8.20 13.60 -4.66
C ARG A 198 -8.52 13.16 -3.23
N LEU A 199 -7.74 12.24 -2.70
CA LEU A 199 -7.89 11.69 -1.36
C LEU A 199 -6.54 11.78 -0.63
N PRO A 200 -6.41 12.59 0.42
CA PRO A 200 -5.17 12.64 1.20
C PRO A 200 -5.04 11.38 2.08
N ALA A 201 -3.81 10.89 2.26
CA ALA A 201 -3.52 9.72 3.09
C ALA A 201 -3.99 9.89 4.56
N ALA A 202 -4.06 11.13 5.04
CA ALA A 202 -4.55 11.44 6.38
C ALA A 202 -6.02 11.03 6.60
N GLU A 203 -6.85 11.10 5.55
CA GLU A 203 -8.28 10.76 5.60
C GLU A 203 -8.53 9.23 5.54
N ILE A 204 -7.52 8.41 5.22
CA ILE A 204 -7.65 6.96 5.16
C ILE A 204 -7.41 6.38 6.56
N ALA A 205 -8.35 5.59 7.05
CA ALA A 205 -8.25 4.87 8.31
C ALA A 205 -8.34 3.36 8.08
N PHE A 206 -8.16 2.58 9.14
CA PHE A 206 -8.43 1.15 9.15
C PHE A 206 -9.68 0.88 9.97
N ASP A 207 -10.44 -0.13 9.60
CA ASP A 207 -11.52 -0.61 10.45
C ASP A 207 -10.92 -1.18 11.74
N SER A 208 -11.58 -0.93 12.86
CA SER A 208 -11.25 -1.54 14.14
C SER A 208 -11.35 -3.06 13.99
N ALA A 209 -10.39 -3.77 14.52
CA ALA A 209 -10.39 -5.22 14.56
C ALA A 209 -11.47 -5.72 15.52
#